data_d447a7b9200d75298ebaf497f64d3ab1
#
_entry.id   d447a7b9200d75298ebaf497f64d3ab1
#
_cell.length_a   1.000
_cell.length_b   1.000
_cell.length_c   1.000
_cell.angle_alpha   90.00
_cell.angle_beta   90.00
_cell.angle_gamma   90.00
#
_symmetry.space_group_name_H-M   'P 1'
#
loop_
_entity.id
_entity.type
_entity.pdbx_description
1 polymer ?
#
loop_
_entity_poly.entity_id
_entity_poly.type
_entity_poly.pdbx_seq_one_letter_code
_entity_poly.pdbx_strand_id
1 'polypeptide(L)'
;MNIPNSVVLWKDIHEISDKLCKYYGLSYSKIVPETRKQSRHFGECRPCQKCCSAAHVDERNCNEKILSIRIHHLNNPRKPLATSTILRTLAHELAHLRCWDHGKDHRAFEEELVNHMRELGYRIV
;
A
#
# COMPACT_ATOMS: atom_id res chain seq x y z
N MET A 1 16.80 9.97 -5.73
CA MET A 1 17.32 10.38 -4.43
C MET A 1 17.02 9.31 -3.39
N ASN A 2 18.02 8.88 -2.65
CA ASN A 2 17.84 7.86 -1.63
C ASN A 2 17.15 8.44 -0.41
N ILE A 3 16.14 7.75 0.08
CA ILE A 3 15.56 8.05 1.36
C ILE A 3 16.51 7.47 2.42
N PRO A 4 17.01 8.27 3.34
CA PRO A 4 17.84 7.74 4.42
C PRO A 4 17.05 6.74 5.27
N ASN A 5 17.72 5.94 6.08
CA ASN A 5 17.11 4.92 6.94
C ASN A 5 16.19 5.49 8.01
N SER A 6 15.67 6.66 7.79
CA SER A 6 14.75 7.35 8.66
C SER A 6 13.32 7.18 8.16
N VAL A 7 12.46 8.02 8.61
CA VAL A 7 11.03 7.96 8.39
C VAL A 7 10.65 8.18 6.93
N VAL A 8 9.82 7.31 6.39
CA VAL A 8 9.14 7.55 5.12
C VAL A 8 7.96 8.50 5.40
N LEU A 9 7.95 9.63 4.72
CA LEU A 9 6.89 10.62 4.88
C LEU A 9 5.72 10.32 3.95
N TRP A 10 4.54 10.81 4.30
CA TRP A 10 3.34 10.66 3.47
C TRP A 10 3.56 11.17 2.05
N LYS A 11 4.31 12.25 1.91
CA LYS A 11 4.71 12.77 0.62
C LYS A 11 5.41 11.71 -0.23
N ASP A 12 6.31 10.96 0.38
CA ASP A 12 7.05 9.91 -0.33
C ASP A 12 6.13 8.76 -0.72
N ILE A 13 5.21 8.38 0.16
CA ILE A 13 4.24 7.32 -0.11
C ILE A 13 3.40 7.70 -1.33
N HIS A 14 2.90 8.93 -1.38
CA HIS A 14 2.11 9.41 -2.52
C HIS A 14 2.92 9.44 -3.81
N GLU A 15 4.15 9.91 -3.77
CA GLU A 15 5.02 9.96 -4.94
C GLU A 15 5.32 8.56 -5.49
N ILE A 16 5.66 7.63 -4.61
CA ILE A 16 5.94 6.24 -5.01
C ILE A 16 4.69 5.61 -5.59
N SER A 17 3.56 5.77 -4.91
CA SER A 17 2.29 5.21 -5.34
C SER A 17 1.89 5.74 -6.72
N ASP A 18 2.01 7.06 -6.94
CA ASP A 18 1.68 7.67 -8.24
C ASP A 18 2.55 7.12 -9.36
N LYS A 19 3.85 6.99 -9.11
CA LYS A 19 4.79 6.44 -10.11
C LYS A 19 4.47 5.00 -10.45
N LEU A 20 4.21 4.16 -9.44
CA LEU A 20 3.91 2.76 -9.65
C LEU A 20 2.56 2.57 -10.33
N CYS A 21 1.55 3.33 -9.91
CA CYS A 21 0.23 3.24 -10.52
C CYS A 21 0.26 3.65 -11.98
N LYS A 22 1.02 4.67 -12.32
CA LYS A 22 1.20 5.12 -13.70
C LYS A 22 1.89 4.07 -14.54
N TYR A 23 2.94 3.47 -13.99
CA TYR A 23 3.72 2.47 -14.70
C TYR A 23 2.93 1.18 -14.95
N TYR A 24 2.19 0.72 -13.95
CA TYR A 24 1.48 -0.57 -14.00
C TYR A 24 0.00 -0.44 -14.35
N GLY A 25 -0.50 0.76 -14.58
CA GLY A 25 -1.91 0.94 -14.92
C GLY A 25 -2.86 0.66 -13.77
N LEU A 26 -2.46 0.98 -12.54
CA LEU A 26 -3.26 0.77 -11.35
C LEU A 26 -4.04 2.04 -10.99
N SER A 27 -5.18 1.86 -10.32
CA SER A 27 -5.97 2.99 -9.83
C SER A 27 -6.61 2.67 -8.48
N TYR A 28 -6.76 3.70 -7.66
CA TYR A 28 -7.45 3.64 -6.38
C TYR A 28 -8.05 5.01 -6.07
N SER A 29 -8.98 5.06 -5.11
CA SER A 29 -9.61 6.32 -4.74
C SER A 29 -8.69 7.20 -3.90
N LYS A 30 -8.18 6.63 -2.81
CA LYS A 30 -7.30 7.37 -1.88
C LYS A 30 -6.44 6.42 -1.07
N ILE A 31 -5.37 6.99 -0.52
CA ILE A 31 -4.50 6.30 0.41
C ILE A 31 -4.48 7.10 1.71
N VAL A 32 -4.71 6.42 2.82
CA VAL A 32 -4.89 7.06 4.14
C VAL A 32 -4.05 6.38 5.20
N PRO A 33 -3.74 7.06 6.32
CA PRO A 33 -3.06 6.43 7.44
C PRO A 33 -3.91 5.31 8.05
N GLU A 34 -3.28 4.19 8.39
CA GLU A 34 -3.92 3.15 9.19
C GLU A 34 -3.75 3.52 10.66
N THR A 35 -4.83 3.94 11.30
CA THR A 35 -4.80 4.44 12.68
C THR A 35 -5.62 3.59 13.64
N ARG A 36 -6.29 2.54 13.15
CA ARG A 36 -7.16 1.71 13.99
C ARG A 36 -6.32 0.91 14.97
N LYS A 37 -6.54 1.16 16.28
CA LYS A 37 -5.79 0.47 17.34
C LYS A 37 -6.11 -1.01 17.43
N GLN A 38 -7.31 -1.40 17.01
CA GLN A 38 -7.77 -2.78 17.06
C GLN A 38 -7.27 -3.62 15.88
N SER A 39 -6.78 -2.97 14.85
CA SER A 39 -6.23 -3.67 13.69
C SER A 39 -4.76 -3.98 13.92
N ARG A 40 -4.39 -5.25 13.74
CA ARG A 40 -2.98 -5.67 13.80
C ARG A 40 -2.29 -5.58 12.44
N HIS A 41 -3.02 -5.16 11.42
CA HIS A 41 -2.48 -5.04 10.08
C HIS A 41 -1.64 -3.78 9.93
N PHE A 42 -0.55 -3.87 9.19
CA PHE A 42 0.24 -2.72 8.81
C PHE A 42 -0.43 -1.90 7.71
N GLY A 43 -1.36 -2.50 6.99
CA GLY A 43 -2.13 -1.84 5.97
C GLY A 43 -3.31 -2.67 5.53
N GLU A 44 -4.12 -2.10 4.66
CA GLU A 44 -5.31 -2.76 4.14
C GLU A 44 -5.68 -2.17 2.78
N CYS A 45 -6.20 -3.01 1.89
CA CYS A 45 -6.83 -2.59 0.65
C CYS A 45 -8.31 -2.91 0.77
N ARG A 46 -9.15 -1.87 0.80
CA ARG A 46 -10.59 -2.01 1.01
C ARG A 46 -11.36 -1.56 -0.22
N PRO A 47 -12.51 -2.22 -0.54
CA PRO A 47 -13.40 -1.69 -1.56
C PRO A 47 -14.03 -0.38 -1.09
N CYS A 48 -14.45 0.45 -2.01
CA CYS A 48 -15.14 1.68 -1.68
C CYS A 48 -16.53 1.38 -1.11
N GLN A 49 -17.10 2.33 -0.36
CA GLN A 49 -18.44 2.15 0.21
C GLN A 49 -19.56 2.46 -0.77
N LYS A 50 -19.26 3.12 -1.87
CA LYS A 50 -20.29 3.53 -2.84
C LYS A 50 -20.68 2.41 -3.78
N CYS A 51 -19.76 1.97 -4.64
CA CYS A 51 -20.07 0.93 -5.62
C CYS A 51 -20.12 -0.46 -5.00
N CYS A 52 -19.41 -0.70 -3.91
CA CYS A 52 -19.30 -2.02 -3.31
C CYS A 52 -20.29 -2.27 -2.16
N SER A 53 -21.13 -1.30 -1.82
CA SER A 53 -22.19 -1.50 -0.85
C SER A 53 -23.42 -2.19 -1.45
N ALA A 54 -23.55 -2.23 -2.76
CA ALA A 54 -24.61 -2.94 -3.44
C ALA A 54 -24.32 -4.44 -3.47
N ALA A 55 -25.34 -5.27 -3.23
CA ALA A 55 -25.20 -6.71 -3.03
C ALA A 55 -24.65 -7.49 -4.22
N HIS A 56 -24.53 -6.87 -5.39
CA HIS A 56 -24.13 -7.54 -6.62
C HIS A 56 -22.79 -7.10 -7.18
N VAL A 57 -22.09 -6.18 -6.50
CA VAL A 57 -20.84 -5.64 -7.02
C VAL A 57 -19.68 -6.52 -6.56
N ASP A 58 -18.89 -6.99 -7.52
CA ASP A 58 -17.68 -7.74 -7.23
C ASP A 58 -16.59 -6.76 -6.75
N GLU A 59 -16.15 -6.92 -5.52
CA GLU A 59 -15.11 -6.10 -4.91
C GLU A 59 -13.84 -6.08 -5.74
N ARG A 60 -13.52 -7.16 -6.44
CA ARG A 60 -12.34 -7.26 -7.30
C ARG A 60 -12.33 -6.22 -8.41
N ASN A 61 -13.51 -5.85 -8.89
CA ASN A 61 -13.67 -4.91 -10.00
C ASN A 61 -13.83 -3.47 -9.54
N CYS A 62 -13.73 -3.20 -8.24
CA CYS A 62 -13.81 -1.85 -7.71
C CYS A 62 -12.57 -1.06 -8.11
N ASN A 63 -12.76 0.04 -8.84
CA ASN A 63 -11.67 0.93 -9.25
C ASN A 63 -11.43 2.07 -8.25
N GLU A 64 -12.26 2.14 -7.21
CA GLU A 64 -12.18 3.19 -6.21
C GLU A 64 -11.79 2.64 -4.83
N LYS A 65 -10.91 1.67 -4.81
CA LYS A 65 -10.44 1.06 -3.57
C LYS A 65 -9.71 2.08 -2.70
N ILE A 66 -9.78 1.85 -1.40
CA ILE A 66 -9.11 2.69 -0.41
C ILE A 66 -7.97 1.89 0.19
N LEU A 67 -6.77 2.46 0.13
CA LEU A 67 -5.59 1.87 0.75
C LEU A 67 -5.32 2.54 2.08
N SER A 68 -4.96 1.76 3.09
CA SER A 68 -4.49 2.30 4.36
C SER A 68 -3.11 1.74 4.68
N ILE A 69 -2.22 2.59 5.17
CA ILE A 69 -0.83 2.24 5.45
C ILE A 69 -0.48 2.74 6.84
N ARG A 70 0.07 1.86 7.67
CA ARG A 70 0.52 2.23 9.01
C ARG A 70 1.96 2.72 8.93
N ILE A 71 2.21 3.87 9.54
CA ILE A 71 3.55 4.49 9.55
C ILE A 71 4.18 4.38 10.93
N HIS A 72 3.37 4.38 11.98
CA HIS A 72 3.85 4.38 13.37
C HIS A 72 3.49 3.07 14.07
N HIS A 73 4.25 2.74 15.12
CA HIS A 73 3.96 1.56 15.92
C HIS A 73 2.57 1.63 16.54
N LEU A 74 1.91 0.47 16.61
CA LEU A 74 0.56 0.38 17.14
C LEU A 74 0.47 0.85 18.60
N ASN A 75 1.45 0.48 19.41
CA ASN A 75 1.47 0.78 20.83
C ASN A 75 2.24 2.06 21.17
N ASN A 76 2.88 2.68 20.21
CA ASN A 76 3.63 3.90 20.40
C ASN A 76 3.54 4.78 19.16
N PRO A 77 2.53 5.67 19.10
CA PRO A 77 2.31 6.52 17.91
C PRO A 77 3.46 7.48 17.61
N ARG A 78 4.38 7.69 18.56
CA ARG A 78 5.53 8.57 18.35
C ARG A 78 6.70 7.83 17.70
N LYS A 79 6.68 6.50 17.69
CA LYS A 79 7.76 5.71 17.13
C LYS A 79 7.39 5.28 15.71
N PRO A 80 8.10 5.74 14.67
CA PRO A 80 7.81 5.33 13.31
C PRO A 80 8.21 3.88 13.06
N LEU A 81 7.51 3.23 12.15
CA LEU A 81 7.88 1.92 11.65
C LEU A 81 9.12 2.05 10.76
N ALA A 82 9.86 0.95 10.60
CA ALA A 82 11.00 0.93 9.70
C ALA A 82 10.55 1.22 8.26
N THR A 83 11.40 1.94 7.53
CA THR A 83 11.13 2.28 6.11
C THR A 83 10.79 1.06 5.28
N SER A 84 11.57 -0.01 5.44
CA SER A 84 11.31 -1.26 4.69
C SER A 84 9.93 -1.83 4.98
N THR A 85 9.49 -1.81 6.23
CA THR A 85 8.16 -2.28 6.62
C THR A 85 7.07 -1.46 5.92
N ILE A 86 7.20 -0.13 5.95
CA ILE A 86 6.23 0.77 5.34
C ILE A 86 6.14 0.54 3.82
N LEU A 87 7.29 0.47 3.16
CA LEU A 87 7.32 0.31 1.71
C LEU A 87 6.88 -1.07 1.25
N ARG A 88 7.21 -2.12 2.00
CA ARG A 88 6.69 -3.46 1.71
C ARG A 88 5.17 -3.52 1.91
N THR A 89 4.66 -2.83 2.92
CA THR A 89 3.21 -2.73 3.13
C THR A 89 2.55 -2.02 1.94
N LEU A 90 3.13 -0.91 1.49
CA LEU A 90 2.62 -0.20 0.32
C LEU A 90 2.59 -1.11 -0.91
N ALA A 91 3.67 -1.85 -1.17
CA ALA A 91 3.73 -2.78 -2.28
C ALA A 91 2.66 -3.87 -2.17
N HIS A 92 2.45 -4.41 -0.97
CA HIS A 92 1.45 -5.43 -0.71
C HIS A 92 0.04 -4.93 -1.03
N GLU A 93 -0.31 -3.72 -0.57
CA GLU A 93 -1.64 -3.17 -0.80
C GLU A 93 -1.83 -2.74 -2.26
N LEU A 94 -0.81 -2.19 -2.90
CA LEU A 94 -0.87 -1.87 -4.33
C LEU A 94 -1.04 -3.14 -5.17
N ALA A 95 -0.42 -4.24 -4.76
CA ALA A 95 -0.56 -5.51 -5.48
C ALA A 95 -2.00 -6.01 -5.46
N HIS A 96 -2.78 -5.72 -4.42
CA HIS A 96 -4.20 -6.07 -4.38
C HIS A 96 -5.04 -5.35 -5.43
N LEU A 97 -4.56 -4.26 -5.99
CA LEU A 97 -5.27 -3.57 -7.07
C LEU A 97 -5.30 -4.38 -8.36
N ARG A 98 -4.38 -5.33 -8.52
CA ARG A 98 -4.33 -6.23 -9.67
C ARG A 98 -4.69 -7.65 -9.29
N CYS A 99 -4.23 -8.11 -8.13
CA CYS A 99 -4.40 -9.48 -7.64
C CYS A 99 -5.09 -9.42 -6.28
N TRP A 100 -6.44 -9.48 -6.30
CA TRP A 100 -7.24 -9.28 -5.09
C TRP A 100 -6.96 -10.30 -3.99
N ASP A 101 -6.82 -11.56 -4.37
CA ASP A 101 -6.59 -12.64 -3.40
C ASP A 101 -5.09 -12.82 -3.12
N HIS A 102 -4.77 -13.20 -1.89
CA HIS A 102 -3.41 -13.58 -1.51
C HIS A 102 -3.07 -14.93 -2.16
N GLY A 103 -2.22 -14.91 -3.14
CA GLY A 103 -1.83 -16.11 -3.84
C GLY A 103 -0.48 -15.91 -4.51
N LYS A 104 -0.15 -16.84 -5.39
CA LYS A 104 1.10 -16.83 -6.11
C LYS A 104 1.27 -15.57 -6.97
N ASP A 105 0.21 -15.17 -7.67
CA ASP A 105 0.26 -14.01 -8.54
C ASP A 105 0.40 -12.71 -7.74
N HIS A 106 -0.30 -12.61 -6.61
CA HIS A 106 -0.18 -11.45 -5.73
C HIS A 106 1.26 -11.32 -5.21
N ARG A 107 1.83 -12.42 -4.73
CA ARG A 107 3.21 -12.41 -4.20
C ARG A 107 4.23 -12.05 -5.27
N ALA A 108 4.06 -12.56 -6.47
CA ALA A 108 4.96 -12.25 -7.58
C ALA A 108 4.89 -10.77 -7.94
N PHE A 109 3.68 -10.21 -8.00
CA PHE A 109 3.50 -8.81 -8.31
C PHE A 109 3.99 -7.90 -7.18
N GLU A 110 3.74 -8.28 -5.93
CA GLU A 110 4.28 -7.56 -4.78
C GLU A 110 5.80 -7.45 -4.84
N GLU A 111 6.49 -8.55 -5.15
CA GLU A 111 7.94 -8.56 -5.24
C GLU A 111 8.42 -7.71 -6.43
N GLU A 112 7.69 -7.72 -7.53
CA GLU A 112 7.99 -6.85 -8.66
C GLU A 112 7.89 -5.38 -8.27
N LEU A 113 6.87 -4.99 -7.50
CA LEU A 113 6.71 -3.63 -7.00
C LEU A 113 7.84 -3.24 -6.05
N VAL A 114 8.23 -4.14 -5.15
CA VAL A 114 9.35 -3.90 -4.24
C VAL A 114 10.64 -3.66 -5.02
N ASN A 115 10.92 -4.49 -6.00
CA ASN A 115 12.11 -4.33 -6.84
C ASN A 115 12.08 -3.02 -7.62
N HIS A 116 10.92 -2.60 -8.10
CA HIS A 116 10.77 -1.32 -8.78
C HIS A 116 11.08 -0.15 -7.83
N MET A 117 10.60 -0.23 -6.59
CA MET A 117 10.93 0.77 -5.57
C MET A 117 12.43 0.86 -5.34
N ARG A 118 13.13 -0.29 -5.30
CA ARG A 118 14.59 -0.33 -5.17
C ARG A 118 15.27 0.37 -6.34
N GLU A 119 14.76 0.15 -7.54
CA GLU A 119 15.28 0.82 -8.74
C GLU A 119 15.07 2.32 -8.71
N LEU A 120 14.01 2.78 -8.04
CA LEU A 120 13.75 4.21 -7.84
C LEU A 120 14.66 4.82 -6.78
N GLY A 121 15.47 4.02 -6.09
CA GLY A 121 16.43 4.49 -5.12
C GLY A 121 16.04 4.28 -3.67
N TYR A 122 14.94 3.59 -3.41
CA TYR A 122 14.50 3.33 -2.04
C TYR A 122 15.17 2.06 -1.50
N ARG A 123 15.64 2.14 -0.27
CA ARG A 123 16.32 1.02 0.37
C ARG A 123 15.31 0.14 1.10
N ILE A 124 15.14 -1.08 0.59
CA ILE A 124 14.21 -2.05 1.14
C ILE A 124 14.96 -3.33 1.43
N VAL A 125 14.98 -3.74 2.67
CA VAL A 125 15.65 -4.97 3.12
C VAL A 125 14.64 -6.11 3.28
#